data_f2b946069870519a8ea326aead7c45e4
#
_entry.id   f2b946069870519a8ea326aead7c45e4
#
_cell.length_a   1.000
_cell.length_b   1.000
_cell.length_c   1.000
_cell.angle_alpha   90.00
_cell.angle_beta   90.00
_cell.angle_gamma   90.00
#
_symmetry.space_group_name_H-M   'P 1'
#
loop_
_entity.id
_entity.type
_entity.pdbx_description
1 polymer ?
#
loop_
_entity_poly.entity_id
_entity_poly.type
_entity_poly.pdbx_seq_one_letter_code
_entity_poly.pdbx_strand_id
1 'polypeptide(L)'
;MFKFIFVCIASILLLTGCSSEEQNIQNNSSAQKTSATQNEIIKNNDSLKNSTNDTNTVNKESSESSSKRTPTEKELATFSTKILVKESGRQHNLHLTCDTLNGTRIEPGETFSFCKTVGKATKEKGYEEADVYDSEGNVTKGLGGGNCQISSTLYNAVLAVPDLEVVERHEHSRKVTYVEKGKDAAVAYGSYDLKFRNDTGNDIKILASSNGKNVTTSIIKIQQ
;
A
#
# COMPACT_ATOMS: atom_id res chain seq x y z
N MET A 1 -44.47 30.14 30.01
CA MET A 1 -44.99 30.78 28.80
C MET A 1 -43.99 31.84 28.35
N PHE A 2 -43.02 31.45 27.52
CA PHE A 2 -42.09 32.41 26.89
C PHE A 2 -41.99 32.03 25.39
N LYS A 3 -42.51 32.92 24.57
CA LYS A 3 -42.45 32.84 23.11
C LYS A 3 -41.13 33.41 22.63
N PHE A 4 -40.29 32.61 21.98
CA PHE A 4 -39.14 33.11 21.22
C PHE A 4 -39.55 33.36 19.78
N ILE A 5 -39.42 34.61 19.39
CA ILE A 5 -39.66 35.14 18.03
C ILE A 5 -38.43 34.84 17.18
N PHE A 6 -38.61 34.10 16.11
CA PHE A 6 -37.59 33.93 15.05
C PHE A 6 -37.62 35.16 14.15
N VAL A 7 -36.52 35.87 14.07
CA VAL A 7 -36.27 36.91 13.08
C VAL A 7 -35.53 36.30 11.90
N CYS A 8 -36.21 36.16 10.75
CA CYS A 8 -35.57 35.88 9.47
C CYS A 8 -34.88 37.12 8.93
N ILE A 9 -33.57 37.06 8.75
CA ILE A 9 -32.83 38.05 7.98
C ILE A 9 -32.50 37.40 6.63
N ALA A 10 -33.21 37.81 5.61
CA ALA A 10 -32.91 37.50 4.20
C ALA A 10 -31.82 38.49 3.73
N SER A 11 -30.64 37.97 3.42
CA SER A 11 -29.61 38.75 2.72
C SER A 11 -29.58 38.36 1.25
N ILE A 12 -30.07 39.27 0.44
CA ILE A 12 -29.96 39.29 -1.03
C ILE A 12 -28.54 39.72 -1.37
N LEU A 13 -27.74 38.92 -2.07
CA LEU A 13 -26.52 39.35 -2.70
C LEU A 13 -26.63 39.21 -4.22
N LEU A 14 -26.41 40.35 -4.85
CA LEU A 14 -26.46 40.65 -6.25
C LEU A 14 -25.37 39.92 -7.06
N LEU A 15 -25.78 39.43 -8.21
CA LEU A 15 -24.95 38.96 -9.30
C LEU A 15 -24.19 40.12 -9.92
N THR A 16 -22.88 40.01 -10.07
CA THR A 16 -22.13 40.70 -11.12
C THR A 16 -21.32 39.66 -11.88
N GLY A 17 -21.69 39.51 -13.15
CA GLY A 17 -20.95 38.71 -14.09
C GLY A 17 -19.68 39.46 -14.56
N CYS A 18 -18.67 38.71 -14.90
CA CYS A 18 -17.67 39.12 -15.86
C CYS A 18 -17.24 37.92 -16.72
N SER A 19 -17.21 38.22 -18.01
CA SER A 19 -17.04 37.34 -19.16
C SER A 19 -15.60 36.89 -19.37
N SER A 20 -15.50 35.68 -19.89
CA SER A 20 -14.64 35.15 -20.97
C SER A 20 -13.26 35.75 -21.22
N GLU A 21 -12.26 34.89 -21.20
CA GLU A 21 -11.19 34.90 -22.23
C GLU A 21 -10.74 33.44 -22.49
N GLU A 22 -11.10 33.00 -23.69
CA GLU A 22 -10.48 31.86 -24.38
C GLU A 22 -9.11 32.28 -24.87
N GLN A 23 -8.09 31.52 -24.55
CA GLN A 23 -6.84 31.56 -25.33
C GLN A 23 -6.49 30.16 -25.83
N ASN A 24 -6.79 30.02 -27.09
CA ASN A 24 -6.36 29.03 -28.04
C ASN A 24 -4.85 29.19 -28.33
N ILE A 25 -4.02 28.18 -28.12
CA ILE A 25 -2.72 28.10 -28.75
C ILE A 25 -2.57 26.72 -29.39
N GLN A 26 -2.49 26.78 -30.71
CA GLN A 26 -2.27 25.69 -31.66
C GLN A 26 -0.86 25.11 -31.56
N ASN A 27 -0.85 23.81 -31.81
CA ASN A 27 0.10 22.98 -32.56
C ASN A 27 1.51 23.53 -32.85
N ASN A 28 2.50 22.74 -32.48
CA ASN A 28 3.52 22.40 -33.48
C ASN A 28 4.07 21.00 -33.33
N SER A 29 3.81 20.27 -34.41
CA SER A 29 4.37 18.97 -34.80
C SER A 29 5.83 19.20 -35.23
N SER A 30 6.74 18.34 -34.79
CA SER A 30 7.82 17.89 -35.64
C SER A 30 8.36 16.54 -35.19
N ALA A 31 8.14 15.60 -36.04
CA ALA A 31 8.77 14.28 -36.04
C ALA A 31 10.26 14.43 -36.40
N GLN A 32 11.11 13.67 -35.72
CA GLN A 32 12.33 13.20 -36.36
C GLN A 32 12.68 11.79 -35.93
N LYS A 33 12.82 11.01 -36.96
CA LYS A 33 13.13 9.59 -37.14
C LYS A 33 14.66 9.39 -37.15
N THR A 34 15.04 8.11 -36.99
CA THR A 34 16.35 7.48 -37.24
C THR A 34 17.24 7.34 -36.02
N SER A 35 17.92 6.25 -35.72
CA SER A 35 18.29 5.05 -36.52
C SER A 35 18.75 3.95 -35.55
N ALA A 36 18.50 2.74 -35.95
CA ALA A 36 19.10 1.52 -35.40
C ALA A 36 20.58 1.44 -35.69
N THR A 37 21.38 0.89 -34.79
CA THR A 37 22.60 0.18 -35.19
C THR A 37 22.86 -0.98 -34.22
N GLN A 38 22.97 -2.13 -34.84
CA GLN A 38 23.32 -3.45 -34.29
C GLN A 38 24.84 -3.58 -34.09
N ASN A 39 25.17 -4.67 -33.42
CA ASN A 39 26.43 -5.42 -33.42
C ASN A 39 27.49 -4.94 -32.39
N GLU A 40 28.19 -5.79 -31.68
CA GLU A 40 28.77 -7.08 -32.04
C GLU A 40 29.14 -7.92 -30.81
N ILE A 41 29.08 -9.20 -31.03
CA ILE A 41 29.61 -10.28 -30.18
C ILE A 41 31.12 -10.35 -30.37
N ILE A 42 31.91 -10.41 -29.29
CA ILE A 42 33.25 -10.99 -29.37
C ILE A 42 33.40 -12.04 -28.26
N LYS A 43 33.40 -13.28 -28.71
CA LYS A 43 34.03 -14.42 -28.04
C LYS A 43 35.54 -14.32 -28.29
N ASN A 44 36.34 -14.60 -27.28
CA ASN A 44 37.57 -15.34 -27.51
C ASN A 44 38.01 -16.10 -26.26
N ASN A 45 38.24 -17.35 -26.54
CA ASN A 45 38.85 -18.40 -25.74
C ASN A 45 40.38 -18.26 -25.65
N ASP A 46 40.87 -19.13 -24.79
CA ASP A 46 42.16 -19.85 -24.76
C ASP A 46 43.18 -19.28 -23.79
N SER A 47 43.50 -20.00 -22.81
CA SER A 47 44.21 -21.31 -22.67
C SER A 47 45.67 -21.16 -22.25
N LEU A 48 46.01 -21.93 -21.32
CA LEU A 48 47.23 -22.69 -21.07
C LEU A 48 48.32 -22.14 -20.11
N LYS A 49 48.40 -22.91 -19.03
CA LYS A 49 49.57 -23.65 -18.50
C LYS A 49 50.71 -22.93 -17.73
N ASN A 50 50.81 -23.44 -16.53
CA ASN A 50 51.94 -24.16 -15.92
C ASN A 50 53.04 -23.33 -15.18
N SER A 51 53.26 -23.62 -13.97
CA SER A 51 54.36 -24.37 -13.34
C SER A 51 54.86 -23.78 -12.02
N THR A 52 54.69 -24.57 -11.00
CA THR A 52 55.60 -25.00 -9.91
C THR A 52 56.34 -24.01 -9.04
N ASN A 53 56.16 -24.32 -7.75
CA ASN A 53 57.09 -24.51 -6.64
C ASN A 53 57.31 -23.41 -5.60
N ASP A 54 56.92 -23.86 -4.41
CA ASP A 54 57.59 -23.81 -3.09
C ASP A 54 57.87 -22.46 -2.41
N THR A 55 57.30 -22.23 -1.27
CA THR A 55 57.89 -22.49 0.04
C THR A 55 57.02 -21.93 1.17
N ASN A 56 56.87 -22.73 2.23
CA ASN A 56 56.25 -22.47 3.52
C ASN A 56 56.47 -21.07 4.10
N THR A 57 55.38 -20.48 4.64
CA THR A 57 55.44 -19.80 5.93
C THR A 57 54.06 -19.84 6.57
N VAL A 58 53.98 -20.46 7.73
CA VAL A 58 52.84 -20.58 8.61
C VAL A 58 52.52 -19.20 9.19
N ASN A 59 51.40 -18.62 8.83
CA ASN A 59 50.73 -17.61 9.64
C ASN A 59 49.29 -18.05 9.85
N LYS A 60 49.02 -18.43 11.09
CA LYS A 60 47.73 -18.78 11.65
C LYS A 60 46.96 -17.49 11.85
N GLU A 61 46.24 -17.07 10.82
CA GLU A 61 45.24 -16.03 10.94
C GLU A 61 43.88 -16.72 11.11
N SER A 62 43.30 -16.47 12.28
CA SER A 62 41.97 -16.94 12.64
C SER A 62 40.94 -16.32 11.67
N SER A 63 40.54 -17.06 10.67
CA SER A 63 39.39 -16.72 9.88
C SER A 63 38.13 -16.93 10.77
N GLU A 64 37.64 -15.85 11.36
CA GLU A 64 36.24 -15.78 11.79
C GLU A 64 35.38 -15.98 10.54
N SER A 65 34.92 -17.20 10.38
CA SER A 65 33.88 -17.52 9.44
C SER A 65 32.62 -16.80 9.92
N SER A 66 32.36 -15.60 9.41
CA SER A 66 31.07 -14.92 9.51
C SER A 66 30.05 -15.78 8.76
N SER A 67 29.48 -16.74 9.46
CA SER A 67 28.31 -17.48 9.01
C SER A 67 27.19 -16.47 8.81
N LYS A 68 26.95 -16.07 7.57
CA LYS A 68 25.79 -15.24 7.16
C LYS A 68 24.53 -16.03 7.47
N ARG A 69 23.99 -15.85 8.68
CA ARG A 69 22.72 -16.47 9.07
C ARG A 69 21.66 -15.97 8.10
N THR A 70 21.01 -16.88 7.43
CA THR A 70 19.82 -16.57 6.65
C THR A 70 18.74 -16.10 7.62
N PRO A 71 18.14 -14.91 7.42
CA PRO A 71 17.07 -14.45 8.29
C PRO A 71 15.94 -15.48 8.34
N THR A 72 15.51 -15.83 9.55
CA THR A 72 14.36 -16.73 9.72
C THR A 72 13.09 -15.89 9.87
N GLU A 73 12.00 -16.36 9.27
CA GLU A 73 10.71 -15.70 9.31
C GLU A 73 9.76 -16.46 10.23
N LYS A 74 9.03 -15.74 11.11
CA LYS A 74 8.03 -16.29 12.00
C LYS A 74 6.72 -15.52 11.87
N GLU A 75 5.63 -16.21 11.56
CA GLU A 75 4.30 -15.60 11.60
C GLU A 75 3.92 -15.25 13.04
N LEU A 76 3.56 -13.99 13.28
CA LEU A 76 3.06 -13.50 14.57
C LEU A 76 1.53 -13.55 14.63
N ALA A 77 0.88 -13.17 13.53
CA ALA A 77 -0.57 -13.15 13.42
C ALA A 77 -0.99 -13.25 11.96
N THR A 78 -2.17 -13.79 11.73
CA THR A 78 -2.87 -13.79 10.45
C THR A 78 -4.35 -13.52 10.65
N PHE A 79 -4.98 -12.82 9.73
CA PHE A 79 -6.41 -12.59 9.73
C PHE A 79 -6.97 -12.61 8.31
N SER A 80 -8.22 -13.10 8.18
CA SER A 80 -8.87 -13.19 6.87
C SER A 80 -10.31 -12.69 6.93
N THR A 81 -10.74 -12.00 5.87
CA THR A 81 -12.12 -11.57 5.69
C THR A 81 -12.71 -12.12 4.39
N LYS A 82 -13.98 -12.49 4.40
CA LYS A 82 -14.69 -12.98 3.20
C LYS A 82 -15.00 -11.83 2.25
N ILE A 83 -14.81 -12.06 0.96
CA ILE A 83 -15.23 -11.15 -0.10
C ILE A 83 -16.67 -11.49 -0.46
N LEU A 84 -17.61 -10.67 -0.01
CA LEU A 84 -19.05 -10.87 -0.22
C LEU A 84 -19.52 -10.22 -1.53
N VAL A 85 -18.95 -9.05 -1.90
CA VAL A 85 -19.24 -8.33 -3.13
C VAL A 85 -18.22 -8.74 -4.19
N LYS A 86 -18.70 -9.33 -5.28
CA LYS A 86 -17.87 -9.93 -6.34
C LYS A 86 -17.86 -9.12 -7.65
N GLU A 87 -18.08 -7.83 -7.58
CA GLU A 87 -17.90 -6.92 -8.69
C GLU A 87 -16.47 -6.99 -9.23
N SER A 88 -16.28 -7.06 -10.56
CA SER A 88 -14.96 -7.29 -11.17
C SER A 88 -13.95 -6.21 -10.80
N GLY A 89 -14.31 -4.92 -10.92
CA GLY A 89 -13.42 -3.82 -10.53
C GLY A 89 -13.00 -3.86 -9.08
N ARG A 90 -13.93 -4.24 -8.17
CA ARG A 90 -13.60 -4.45 -6.76
C ARG A 90 -12.62 -5.61 -6.56
N GLN A 91 -12.81 -6.74 -7.24
CA GLN A 91 -11.91 -7.89 -7.16
C GLN A 91 -10.51 -7.53 -7.65
N HIS A 92 -10.44 -6.82 -8.78
CA HIS A 92 -9.20 -6.29 -9.33
C HIS A 92 -8.49 -5.37 -8.33
N ASN A 93 -9.19 -4.40 -7.76
CA ASN A 93 -8.64 -3.46 -6.78
C ASN A 93 -8.14 -4.16 -5.51
N LEU A 94 -8.87 -5.18 -5.02
CA LEU A 94 -8.44 -5.99 -3.87
C LEU A 94 -7.11 -6.68 -4.15
N HIS A 95 -6.95 -7.25 -5.34
CA HIS A 95 -5.71 -7.90 -5.75
C HIS A 95 -4.56 -6.89 -5.84
N LEU A 96 -4.76 -5.82 -6.59
CA LEU A 96 -3.77 -4.75 -6.78
C LEU A 96 -3.28 -4.14 -5.46
N THR A 97 -4.20 -3.87 -4.53
CA THR A 97 -3.84 -3.29 -3.22
C THR A 97 -3.13 -4.32 -2.34
N CYS A 98 -3.54 -5.59 -2.37
CA CYS A 98 -2.82 -6.65 -1.68
C CYS A 98 -1.38 -6.79 -2.21
N ASP A 99 -1.18 -6.79 -3.53
CA ASP A 99 0.15 -6.87 -4.14
C ASP A 99 1.04 -5.69 -3.74
N THR A 100 0.46 -4.48 -3.67
CA THR A 100 1.17 -3.28 -3.21
C THR A 100 1.63 -3.38 -1.75
N LEU A 101 0.81 -3.99 -0.88
CA LEU A 101 1.13 -4.16 0.55
C LEU A 101 2.05 -5.35 0.81
N ASN A 102 2.00 -6.36 -0.06
CA ASN A 102 2.70 -7.63 0.18
C ASN A 102 4.22 -7.44 0.19
N GLY A 103 4.87 -7.89 1.26
CA GLY A 103 6.30 -7.76 1.45
C GLY A 103 6.74 -6.43 2.08
N THR A 104 5.83 -5.50 2.43
CA THR A 104 6.18 -4.25 3.10
C THR A 104 6.89 -4.54 4.43
N ARG A 105 8.13 -4.07 4.59
CA ARG A 105 8.91 -4.16 5.82
C ARG A 105 8.70 -2.93 6.66
N ILE A 106 8.75 -3.10 7.99
CA ILE A 106 8.58 -2.05 9.00
C ILE A 106 9.64 -2.30 10.05
N GLU A 107 10.59 -1.37 10.19
CA GLU A 107 11.68 -1.47 11.15
C GLU A 107 11.19 -1.27 12.60
N PRO A 108 11.97 -1.70 13.63
CA PRO A 108 11.65 -1.40 15.02
C PRO A 108 11.50 0.11 15.26
N GLY A 109 10.39 0.52 15.90
CA GLY A 109 10.06 1.91 16.16
C GLY A 109 9.45 2.67 14.97
N GLU A 110 9.45 2.08 13.78
CA GLU A 110 8.84 2.69 12.60
C GLU A 110 7.32 2.65 12.68
N THR A 111 6.67 3.71 12.17
CA THR A 111 5.22 3.78 12.02
C THR A 111 4.82 3.51 10.58
N PHE A 112 4.09 2.42 10.39
CA PHE A 112 3.44 2.10 9.12
C PHE A 112 2.24 3.02 8.88
N SER A 113 2.00 3.37 7.61
CA SER A 113 0.81 4.08 7.14
C SER A 113 0.26 3.38 5.90
N PHE A 114 -1.00 2.96 5.97
CA PHE A 114 -1.68 2.32 4.84
C PHE A 114 -1.75 3.26 3.64
N CYS A 115 -2.19 4.51 3.87
CA CYS A 115 -2.34 5.47 2.80
C CYS A 115 -1.01 5.91 2.17
N LYS A 116 0.08 5.96 2.95
CA LYS A 116 1.42 6.24 2.41
C LYS A 116 1.93 5.09 1.53
N THR A 117 1.70 3.86 1.96
CA THR A 117 2.17 2.65 1.26
C THR A 117 1.37 2.41 -0.02
N VAL A 118 0.05 2.40 0.06
CA VAL A 118 -0.84 2.15 -1.08
C VAL A 118 -0.94 3.38 -2.00
N GLY A 119 -0.96 4.57 -1.40
CA GLY A 119 -1.12 5.83 -2.10
C GLY A 119 -2.58 6.06 -2.57
N LYS A 120 -2.78 7.13 -3.34
CA LYS A 120 -4.09 7.42 -3.94
C LYS A 120 -4.42 6.38 -5.01
N ALA A 121 -5.63 5.84 -4.96
CA ALA A 121 -6.16 4.97 -6.01
C ALA A 121 -6.46 5.80 -7.25
N THR A 122 -5.77 5.52 -8.36
CA THR A 122 -5.92 6.23 -9.64
C THR A 122 -5.94 5.23 -10.80
N LYS A 123 -6.46 5.65 -11.95
CA LYS A 123 -6.48 4.82 -13.18
C LYS A 123 -5.07 4.50 -13.67
N GLU A 124 -4.12 5.43 -13.51
CA GLU A 124 -2.72 5.26 -13.89
C GLU A 124 -2.03 4.16 -13.07
N LYS A 125 -2.47 3.95 -11.83
CA LYS A 125 -2.04 2.83 -10.99
C LYS A 125 -2.78 1.52 -11.29
N GLY A 126 -3.71 1.52 -12.23
CA GLY A 126 -4.49 0.36 -12.62
C GLY A 126 -5.78 0.15 -11.83
N TYR A 127 -6.19 1.08 -10.95
CA TYR A 127 -7.46 0.92 -10.24
C TYR A 127 -8.66 1.05 -11.18
N GLU A 128 -9.63 0.18 -10.96
CA GLU A 128 -10.91 0.16 -11.67
C GLU A 128 -12.03 0.76 -10.82
N GLU A 129 -13.09 1.24 -11.49
CA GLU A 129 -14.28 1.71 -10.81
C GLU A 129 -15.00 0.56 -10.12
N ALA A 130 -15.37 0.79 -8.88
CA ALA A 130 -16.12 -0.14 -8.05
C ALA A 130 -16.99 0.63 -7.06
N ASP A 131 -17.91 -0.08 -6.40
CA ASP A 131 -18.75 0.53 -5.37
C ASP A 131 -17.91 1.02 -4.19
N VAL A 132 -18.07 2.29 -3.84
CA VAL A 132 -17.54 2.95 -2.67
C VAL A 132 -18.67 3.68 -1.92
N TYR A 133 -18.44 4.05 -0.67
CA TYR A 133 -19.35 4.91 0.08
C TYR A 133 -18.86 6.35 0.04
N ASP A 134 -19.76 7.28 -0.24
CA ASP A 134 -19.48 8.72 -0.11
C ASP A 134 -19.55 9.18 1.37
N SER A 135 -19.33 10.48 1.62
CA SER A 135 -19.37 11.07 2.97
C SER A 135 -20.74 10.96 3.65
N GLU A 136 -21.82 10.84 2.88
CA GLU A 136 -23.19 10.67 3.37
C GLU A 136 -23.55 9.19 3.57
N GLY A 137 -22.65 8.28 3.12
CA GLY A 137 -22.81 6.84 3.18
C GLY A 137 -23.66 6.26 2.05
N ASN A 138 -23.89 6.99 0.95
CA ASN A 138 -24.51 6.44 -0.24
C ASN A 138 -23.51 5.64 -1.06
N VAL A 139 -23.99 4.63 -1.77
CA VAL A 139 -23.16 3.88 -2.72
C VAL A 139 -22.94 4.70 -3.97
N THR A 140 -21.69 4.89 -4.36
CA THR A 140 -21.29 5.55 -5.58
C THR A 140 -20.13 4.80 -6.24
N LYS A 141 -19.76 5.15 -7.47
CA LYS A 141 -18.59 4.56 -8.15
C LYS A 141 -17.34 5.36 -7.85
N GLY A 142 -16.25 4.64 -7.54
CA GLY A 142 -14.95 5.24 -7.28
C GLY A 142 -13.83 4.23 -7.43
N LEU A 143 -12.57 4.71 -7.50
CA LEU A 143 -11.41 3.86 -7.78
C LEU A 143 -10.88 3.12 -6.54
N GLY A 144 -11.28 3.51 -5.32
CA GLY A 144 -10.79 2.93 -4.07
C GLY A 144 -11.58 1.73 -3.53
N GLY A 145 -12.55 1.20 -4.30
CA GLY A 145 -13.41 0.11 -3.85
C GLY A 145 -12.61 -1.14 -3.49
N GLY A 146 -12.70 -1.56 -2.22
CA GLY A 146 -11.95 -2.70 -1.67
C GLY A 146 -10.91 -2.31 -0.61
N ASN A 147 -10.30 -1.13 -0.66
CA ASN A 147 -9.21 -0.74 0.23
C ASN A 147 -9.60 -0.79 1.72
N CYS A 148 -10.80 -0.36 2.08
CA CYS A 148 -11.30 -0.44 3.46
C CYS A 148 -11.46 -1.88 3.98
N GLN A 149 -11.71 -2.86 3.11
CA GLN A 149 -11.73 -4.26 3.52
C GLN A 149 -10.32 -4.76 3.84
N ILE A 150 -9.33 -4.38 3.02
CA ILE A 150 -7.93 -4.77 3.22
C ILE A 150 -7.38 -4.12 4.49
N SER A 151 -7.60 -2.81 4.69
CA SER A 151 -7.16 -2.11 5.90
C SER A 151 -7.81 -2.68 7.17
N SER A 152 -9.09 -3.05 7.12
CA SER A 152 -9.76 -3.70 8.25
C SER A 152 -9.21 -5.10 8.51
N THR A 153 -8.87 -5.86 7.45
CA THR A 153 -8.23 -7.18 7.60
C THR A 153 -6.87 -7.03 8.26
N LEU A 154 -6.04 -6.07 7.80
CA LEU A 154 -4.73 -5.77 8.38
C LEU A 154 -4.85 -5.30 9.83
N TYR A 155 -5.81 -4.42 10.13
CA TYR A 155 -6.06 -3.95 11.50
C TYR A 155 -6.30 -5.10 12.48
N ASN A 156 -7.07 -6.12 12.08
CA ASN A 156 -7.31 -7.28 12.95
C ASN A 156 -6.06 -8.15 13.12
N ALA A 157 -5.20 -8.29 12.12
CA ALA A 157 -3.90 -8.95 12.27
C ALA A 157 -2.98 -8.16 13.22
N VAL A 158 -2.97 -6.83 13.13
CA VAL A 158 -2.23 -5.93 14.02
C VAL A 158 -2.71 -6.05 15.46
N LEU A 159 -4.03 -6.06 15.71
CA LEU A 159 -4.60 -6.21 17.06
C LEU A 159 -4.23 -7.53 17.75
N ALA A 160 -3.87 -8.56 16.99
CA ALA A 160 -3.45 -9.84 17.55
C ALA A 160 -1.97 -9.87 17.99
N VAL A 161 -1.20 -8.80 17.73
CA VAL A 161 0.21 -8.67 18.13
C VAL A 161 0.33 -7.56 19.16
N PRO A 162 0.53 -7.87 20.47
CA PRO A 162 0.53 -6.87 21.54
C PRO A 162 1.55 -5.74 21.37
N ASP A 163 2.70 -6.05 20.72
CA ASP A 163 3.79 -5.08 20.51
C ASP A 163 3.62 -4.27 19.21
N LEU A 164 2.40 -4.18 18.66
CA LEU A 164 2.04 -3.28 17.58
C LEU A 164 1.04 -2.24 18.11
N GLU A 165 1.52 -1.01 18.28
CA GLU A 165 0.67 0.09 18.76
C GLU A 165 -0.13 0.71 17.62
N VAL A 166 -1.46 0.68 17.71
CA VAL A 166 -2.33 1.38 16.75
C VAL A 166 -2.28 2.88 17.01
N VAL A 167 -1.70 3.64 16.07
CA VAL A 167 -1.51 5.10 16.18
C VAL A 167 -2.70 5.86 15.59
N GLU A 168 -3.30 5.34 14.51
CA GLU A 168 -4.45 5.96 13.86
C GLU A 168 -5.39 4.88 13.30
N ARG A 169 -6.67 5.02 13.59
CA ARG A 169 -7.73 4.17 13.06
C ARG A 169 -9.06 4.92 13.08
N HIS A 170 -9.82 4.80 12.03
CA HIS A 170 -11.16 5.40 11.89
C HIS A 170 -12.22 4.32 11.70
N GLU A 171 -13.39 4.51 12.32
CA GLU A 171 -14.55 3.65 12.08
C GLU A 171 -15.27 4.07 10.81
N HIS A 172 -15.92 3.11 10.15
CA HIS A 172 -16.86 3.45 9.09
C HIS A 172 -18.11 4.10 9.70
N SER A 173 -18.68 5.06 9.01
CA SER A 173 -19.97 5.67 9.39
C SER A 173 -21.13 4.66 9.38
N ARG A 174 -20.97 3.55 8.67
CA ARG A 174 -21.94 2.45 8.58
C ARG A 174 -21.32 1.11 8.94
N LYS A 175 -22.15 0.16 9.39
CA LYS A 175 -21.73 -1.21 9.68
C LYS A 175 -21.20 -1.87 8.39
N VAL A 176 -19.97 -2.34 8.43
CA VAL A 176 -19.40 -3.23 7.43
C VAL A 176 -19.76 -4.68 7.73
N THR A 177 -19.76 -5.55 6.73
CA THR A 177 -20.23 -6.95 6.86
C THR A 177 -19.12 -7.97 6.95
N TYR A 178 -17.88 -7.57 6.72
CA TYR A 178 -16.71 -8.46 6.65
C TYR A 178 -15.93 -8.56 7.98
N VAL A 179 -16.21 -7.69 8.97
CA VAL A 179 -15.66 -7.76 10.33
C VAL A 179 -16.74 -7.38 11.36
N GLU A 180 -16.49 -7.68 12.64
CA GLU A 180 -17.35 -7.28 13.73
C GLU A 180 -17.29 -5.75 13.95
N LYS A 181 -18.32 -5.21 14.62
CA LYS A 181 -18.36 -3.80 15.00
C LYS A 181 -17.14 -3.44 15.86
N GLY A 182 -16.49 -2.33 15.52
CA GLY A 182 -15.29 -1.84 16.22
C GLY A 182 -13.99 -2.54 15.78
N LYS A 183 -14.08 -3.50 14.86
CA LYS A 183 -12.94 -4.22 14.26
C LYS A 183 -12.65 -3.79 12.83
N ASP A 184 -13.30 -2.75 12.35
CA ASP A 184 -13.11 -2.16 11.04
C ASP A 184 -12.08 -1.02 11.09
N ALA A 185 -11.46 -0.70 9.96
CA ALA A 185 -10.58 0.44 9.76
C ALA A 185 -10.89 1.09 8.42
N ALA A 186 -11.53 2.26 8.45
CA ALA A 186 -11.80 3.05 7.26
C ALA A 186 -10.52 3.77 6.80
N VAL A 187 -10.26 3.77 5.50
CA VAL A 187 -9.15 4.50 4.87
C VAL A 187 -9.65 5.33 3.70
N ALA A 188 -9.17 6.58 3.61
CA ALA A 188 -9.42 7.50 2.51
C ALA A 188 -8.19 8.39 2.36
N TYR A 189 -7.50 8.30 1.21
CA TYR A 189 -6.27 9.02 0.96
C TYR A 189 -6.43 10.53 1.21
N GLY A 190 -5.60 11.07 2.12
CA GLY A 190 -5.64 12.46 2.53
C GLY A 190 -6.63 12.81 3.64
N SER A 191 -7.41 11.83 4.16
CA SER A 191 -8.43 12.08 5.20
C SER A 191 -8.38 11.07 6.34
N TYR A 192 -8.44 9.77 6.04
CA TYR A 192 -8.47 8.68 7.04
C TYR A 192 -7.36 7.68 6.75
N ASP A 193 -6.62 7.27 7.78
CA ASP A 193 -5.55 6.30 7.63
C ASP A 193 -5.63 5.18 8.68
N LEU A 194 -5.00 4.07 8.39
CA LEU A 194 -4.63 3.06 9.38
C LEU A 194 -3.12 3.18 9.58
N LYS A 195 -2.72 3.55 10.80
CA LYS A 195 -1.31 3.62 11.21
C LYS A 195 -1.07 2.79 12.45
N PHE A 196 0.05 2.08 12.46
CA PHE A 196 0.52 1.40 13.66
C PHE A 196 2.04 1.46 13.75
N ARG A 197 2.59 1.46 14.98
CA ARG A 197 4.02 1.46 15.24
C ARG A 197 4.49 0.05 15.56
N ASN A 198 5.67 -0.31 15.08
CA ASN A 198 6.32 -1.58 15.35
C ASN A 198 7.20 -1.47 16.61
N ASP A 199 6.69 -1.92 17.76
CA ASP A 199 7.42 -1.96 19.03
C ASP A 199 7.95 -3.38 19.37
N THR A 200 7.94 -4.33 18.40
CA THR A 200 8.38 -5.71 18.62
C THR A 200 9.88 -5.87 18.83
N GLY A 201 10.67 -4.82 18.63
CA GLY A 201 12.12 -4.85 18.69
C GLY A 201 12.79 -5.61 17.53
N ASN A 202 12.03 -6.05 16.52
CA ASN A 202 12.53 -6.74 15.33
C ASN A 202 11.86 -6.17 14.09
N ASP A 203 12.49 -6.35 12.94
CA ASP A 203 11.82 -6.07 11.67
C ASP A 203 10.58 -6.96 11.55
N ILE A 204 9.50 -6.37 11.08
CA ILE A 204 8.31 -7.13 10.68
C ILE A 204 8.04 -6.92 9.19
N LYS A 205 7.26 -7.85 8.63
CA LYS A 205 6.81 -7.80 7.25
C LYS A 205 5.32 -8.06 7.18
N ILE A 206 4.61 -7.25 6.39
CA ILE A 206 3.21 -7.50 6.04
C ILE A 206 3.18 -8.45 4.85
N LEU A 207 2.43 -9.54 4.95
CA LEU A 207 1.97 -10.30 3.80
C LEU A 207 0.50 -10.01 3.58
N ALA A 208 0.11 -9.81 2.32
CA ALA A 208 -1.26 -9.54 1.93
C ALA A 208 -1.60 -10.32 0.65
N SER A 209 -2.79 -10.90 0.60
CA SER A 209 -3.27 -11.63 -0.58
C SER A 209 -4.78 -11.57 -0.72
N SER A 210 -5.25 -11.67 -1.97
CA SER A 210 -6.65 -11.84 -2.32
C SER A 210 -6.78 -13.03 -3.27
N ASN A 211 -7.67 -13.98 -2.96
CA ASN A 211 -7.90 -15.18 -3.78
C ASN A 211 -9.29 -15.22 -4.42
N GLY A 212 -9.96 -14.06 -4.51
CA GLY A 212 -11.32 -13.94 -5.04
C GLY A 212 -12.43 -14.42 -4.09
N LYS A 213 -12.09 -15.07 -2.98
CA LYS A 213 -13.02 -15.49 -1.93
C LYS A 213 -12.75 -14.78 -0.60
N ASN A 214 -11.48 -14.61 -0.28
CA ASN A 214 -11.01 -13.98 0.94
C ASN A 214 -9.89 -12.98 0.64
N VAL A 215 -9.79 -11.95 1.50
CA VAL A 215 -8.59 -11.16 1.72
C VAL A 215 -7.91 -11.70 2.95
N THR A 216 -6.61 -11.94 2.90
CA THR A 216 -5.80 -12.41 4.04
C THR A 216 -4.61 -11.47 4.23
N THR A 217 -4.34 -11.11 5.48
CA THR A 217 -3.12 -10.37 5.87
C THR A 217 -2.43 -11.08 7.02
N SER A 218 -1.10 -11.13 6.99
CA SER A 218 -0.28 -11.69 8.06
C SER A 218 0.82 -10.71 8.46
N ILE A 219 1.19 -10.75 9.73
CA ILE A 219 2.35 -10.07 10.29
C ILE A 219 3.44 -11.10 10.52
N ILE A 220 4.56 -10.92 9.87
CA ILE A 220 5.72 -11.83 9.92
C ILE A 220 6.87 -11.11 10.63
N LYS A 221 7.41 -11.72 11.67
CA LYS A 221 8.67 -11.29 12.32
C LYS A 221 9.85 -11.80 11.52
N ILE A 222 10.83 -10.94 11.27
CA ILE A 222 12.11 -11.27 10.63
C ILE A 222 13.16 -11.34 11.72
N GLN A 223 13.73 -12.53 11.96
CA GLN A 223 14.83 -12.75 12.91
C GLN A 223 16.15 -12.74 12.15
N GLN A 224 17.05 -11.87 12.52
CA GLN A 224 18.40 -11.78 11.99
C GLN A 224 19.33 -12.79 12.68
#